data_4a02a1e004acc2b20822a6384555566d
#
_entry.id   4a02a1e004acc2b20822a6384555566d
#
_cell.length_a   1.000
_cell.length_b   1.000
_cell.length_c   1.000
_cell.angle_alpha   90.00
_cell.angle_beta   90.00
_cell.angle_gamma   90.00
#
_symmetry.space_group_name_H-M   'P 1'
#
loop_
_entity.id
_entity.type
_entity.pdbx_description
1 polymer ?
#
loop_
_entity_poly.entity_id
_entity_poly.type
_entity_poly.pdbx_seq_one_letter_code
_entity_poly.pdbx_strand_id
1 'polypeptide(L)'
;MFTVFQNHQLFNCAPSKGVFVPYTHVIPDPRFKESLPPPSYGQDFGPMESPVVPGFCPPHSTVENVISIGGRNKGIQGHQNSCYLDATLFSMFTFTSVFDSLLYRPRAASDISRYDEVQTCLKEEIVNPLRKSLFVRADRVMKLRTLLDSLSDVKGLTDQEKDPEEFLSSLLTQVMKVEPFLELSSGQTAHHYQLIVEKDPNIIVPTVQDLFDQSFATGTGTSRVKLRRAPSVLILQMPR
;
A
#
# COMPACT_ATOMS: atom_id res chain seq x y z
N MET A 1 2.74 9.51 -3.03
CA MET A 1 2.22 8.38 -3.82
C MET A 1 3.26 7.28 -3.81
N PHE A 2 2.90 6.05 -3.50
CA PHE A 2 3.83 4.93 -3.49
C PHE A 2 3.64 4.06 -4.72
N THR A 3 4.74 3.55 -5.26
CA THR A 3 4.74 2.53 -6.29
C THR A 3 5.48 1.32 -5.76
N VAL A 4 4.87 0.14 -5.86
CA VAL A 4 5.44 -1.12 -5.39
C VAL A 4 5.84 -1.95 -6.60
N PHE A 5 7.09 -2.39 -6.64
CA PHE A 5 7.62 -3.26 -7.69
C PHE A 5 8.02 -4.62 -7.09
N GLN A 6 7.69 -5.68 -7.79
CA GLN A 6 8.16 -7.03 -7.50
C GLN A 6 9.45 -7.36 -8.27
N ASN A 7 10.29 -8.16 -7.66
CA ASN A 7 11.66 -8.49 -8.13
C ASN A 7 11.73 -9.05 -9.57
N HIS A 8 10.69 -9.69 -10.07
CA HIS A 8 10.65 -10.25 -11.43
C HIS A 8 10.63 -9.19 -12.54
N GLN A 9 10.36 -7.93 -12.22
CA GLN A 9 10.23 -6.84 -13.18
C GLN A 9 11.47 -5.94 -13.27
N LEU A 10 12.33 -5.95 -12.25
CA LEU A 10 13.45 -5.00 -12.13
C LEU A 10 14.71 -5.39 -12.91
N PHE A 11 14.88 -6.66 -13.30
CA PHE A 11 16.16 -7.16 -13.82
C PHE A 11 16.10 -7.85 -15.18
N ASN A 12 14.93 -8.04 -15.76
CA ASN A 12 14.81 -8.49 -17.14
C ASN A 12 14.67 -7.26 -18.05
N CYS A 13 15.79 -6.77 -18.56
CA CYS A 13 15.86 -5.75 -19.61
C CYS A 13 15.43 -6.28 -21.00
N ALA A 14 14.49 -7.19 -21.08
CA ALA A 14 13.73 -7.40 -22.30
C ALA A 14 12.43 -6.61 -22.17
N PRO A 15 11.91 -5.97 -23.23
CA PRO A 15 10.65 -5.25 -23.20
C PRO A 15 9.48 -6.24 -23.12
N SER A 16 9.43 -7.03 -22.06
CA SER A 16 8.21 -7.73 -21.68
C SER A 16 7.30 -6.67 -21.08
N LYS A 17 6.15 -6.49 -21.68
CA LYS A 17 5.07 -5.59 -21.31
C LYS A 17 4.82 -5.65 -19.80
N GLY A 18 5.64 -4.94 -19.03
CA GLY A 18 5.39 -4.69 -17.62
C GLY A 18 4.07 -3.93 -17.55
N VAL A 19 3.09 -4.51 -16.90
CA VAL A 19 1.85 -3.78 -16.64
C VAL A 19 2.16 -2.76 -15.57
N PHE A 20 2.58 -1.61 -16.03
CA PHE A 20 2.50 -0.39 -15.26
C PHE A 20 1.00 -0.15 -15.07
N VAL A 21 0.50 -0.31 -13.87
CA VAL A 21 -0.79 0.28 -13.49
C VAL A 21 -0.45 1.70 -13.08
N PRO A 22 -0.49 2.68 -14.01
CA PRO A 22 -0.35 4.05 -13.61
C PRO A 22 -1.56 4.33 -12.73
N TYR A 23 -1.33 4.75 -11.52
CA TYR A 23 -2.27 5.59 -10.79
C TYR A 23 -2.27 6.98 -11.47
N THR A 24 -2.38 6.99 -12.78
CA THR A 24 -2.72 8.18 -13.52
C THR A 24 -4.21 8.33 -13.31
N HIS A 25 -4.56 9.40 -12.60
CA HIS A 25 -5.89 9.97 -12.63
C HIS A 25 -6.90 9.02 -13.27
N VAL A 26 -7.60 8.22 -12.46
CA VAL A 26 -8.89 7.75 -12.89
C VAL A 26 -9.60 9.06 -13.23
N ILE A 27 -9.60 9.45 -14.50
CA ILE A 27 -10.47 10.51 -14.98
C ILE A 27 -11.83 10.02 -14.54
N PRO A 28 -12.51 10.69 -13.60
CA PRO A 28 -13.80 10.21 -13.16
C PRO A 28 -14.64 10.13 -14.42
N ASP A 29 -15.09 8.94 -14.78
CA ASP A 29 -16.00 8.77 -15.89
C ASP A 29 -17.14 9.78 -15.63
N PRO A 30 -17.38 10.75 -16.51
CA PRO A 30 -18.40 11.78 -16.30
C PRO A 30 -19.79 11.19 -16.02
N ARG A 31 -20.00 9.90 -16.31
CA ARG A 31 -21.20 9.14 -15.95
C ARG A 31 -21.30 8.84 -14.45
N PHE A 32 -20.21 8.95 -13.66
CA PHE A 32 -20.21 8.76 -12.21
C PHE A 32 -20.37 10.06 -11.41
N LYS A 33 -20.84 11.13 -12.04
CA LYS A 33 -21.19 12.40 -11.37
C LYS A 33 -22.45 12.35 -10.50
N GLU A 34 -23.05 11.20 -10.30
CA GLU A 34 -23.98 11.07 -9.18
C GLU A 34 -23.18 11.15 -7.89
N SER A 35 -23.20 12.32 -7.27
CA SER A 35 -22.76 12.52 -5.90
C SER A 35 -23.40 11.43 -5.06
N LEU A 36 -22.59 10.45 -4.61
CA LEU A 36 -23.03 9.61 -3.52
C LEU A 36 -23.42 10.57 -2.38
N PRO A 37 -24.59 10.41 -1.78
CA PRO A 37 -24.90 11.17 -0.57
C PRO A 37 -23.71 10.96 0.38
N PRO A 38 -23.27 12.01 1.10
CA PRO A 38 -22.23 11.86 2.09
C PRO A 38 -22.65 10.70 2.99
N PRO A 39 -21.73 9.78 3.34
CA PRO A 39 -22.06 8.70 4.24
C PRO A 39 -22.69 9.32 5.46
N SER A 40 -23.93 8.94 5.74
CA SER A 40 -24.60 9.36 6.96
C SER A 40 -23.68 8.96 8.09
N TYR A 41 -23.33 9.90 8.97
CA TYR A 41 -22.45 9.67 10.13
C TYR A 41 -23.08 8.74 11.18
N GLY A 42 -23.91 7.81 10.74
CA GLY A 42 -24.51 6.74 11.51
C GLY A 42 -23.93 5.40 11.10
N GLN A 43 -24.11 4.38 11.89
CA GLN A 43 -23.59 3.01 11.72
C GLN A 43 -24.13 2.27 10.47
N ASP A 44 -24.66 2.98 9.49
CA ASP A 44 -25.14 2.39 8.23
C ASP A 44 -24.01 2.39 7.19
N PHE A 45 -23.35 1.25 7.06
CA PHE A 45 -22.31 1.03 6.06
C PHE A 45 -22.88 0.54 4.71
N GLY A 46 -24.19 0.61 4.54
CA GLY A 46 -24.89 0.13 3.35
C GLY A 46 -25.14 -1.39 3.35
N PRO A 47 -25.83 -1.89 2.32
CA PRO A 47 -26.34 -3.27 2.28
C PRO A 47 -25.30 -4.32 1.94
N MET A 48 -24.11 -3.91 1.50
CA MET A 48 -23.06 -4.85 1.12
C MET A 48 -22.41 -5.50 2.32
N GLU A 49 -22.42 -6.82 2.34
CA GLU A 49 -21.78 -7.60 3.39
C GLU A 49 -20.30 -7.83 3.13
N SER A 50 -19.51 -7.72 4.18
CA SER A 50 -18.08 -8.08 4.19
C SER A 50 -17.85 -9.07 5.34
N PRO A 51 -18.14 -10.36 5.13
CA PRO A 51 -17.98 -11.36 6.17
C PRO A 51 -16.49 -11.55 6.51
N VAL A 52 -16.24 -11.93 7.75
CA VAL A 52 -14.91 -12.44 8.13
C VAL A 52 -14.62 -13.70 7.33
N VAL A 53 -13.44 -13.80 6.76
CA VAL A 53 -12.99 -14.96 5.99
C VAL A 53 -11.78 -15.57 6.71
N PRO A 54 -12.00 -16.53 7.62
CA PRO A 54 -10.92 -17.14 8.39
C PRO A 54 -10.04 -18.04 7.53
N GLY A 55 -8.85 -18.32 8.03
CA GLY A 55 -7.93 -19.27 7.42
C GLY A 55 -6.88 -18.66 6.50
N PHE A 56 -6.46 -19.42 5.50
CA PHE A 56 -5.43 -19.00 4.56
C PHE A 56 -5.94 -17.91 3.61
N CYS A 57 -5.04 -17.01 3.25
CA CYS A 57 -5.36 -15.98 2.27
C CYS A 57 -5.65 -16.61 0.90
N PRO A 58 -6.75 -16.22 0.26
CA PRO A 58 -6.98 -16.54 -1.14
C PRO A 58 -5.84 -15.98 -2.02
N PRO A 59 -5.62 -16.54 -3.22
CA PRO A 59 -4.65 -15.97 -4.15
C PRO A 59 -5.02 -14.51 -4.47
N HIS A 60 -3.99 -13.70 -4.68
CA HIS A 60 -4.20 -12.31 -5.08
C HIS A 60 -4.83 -12.21 -6.47
N SER A 61 -5.49 -11.08 -6.74
CA SER A 61 -6.06 -10.81 -8.06
C SER A 61 -4.96 -10.65 -9.12
N THR A 62 -5.22 -11.12 -10.32
CA THR A 62 -4.35 -10.87 -11.48
C THR A 62 -4.74 -9.56 -12.17
N VAL A 63 -3.83 -9.05 -12.99
CA VAL A 63 -4.08 -7.81 -13.75
C VAL A 63 -5.25 -7.95 -14.72
N GLU A 64 -5.48 -9.16 -15.23
CA GLU A 64 -6.63 -9.45 -16.09
C GLU A 64 -7.96 -9.25 -15.37
N ASN A 65 -7.96 -9.36 -14.05
CA ASN A 65 -9.14 -9.15 -13.22
C ASN A 65 -9.37 -7.68 -12.83
N VAL A 66 -8.50 -6.74 -13.25
CA VAL A 66 -8.62 -5.31 -12.89
C VAL A 66 -9.98 -4.74 -13.32
N ILE A 67 -10.50 -5.15 -14.47
CA ILE A 67 -11.83 -4.72 -14.95
C ILE A 67 -12.94 -5.13 -13.96
N SER A 68 -12.81 -6.27 -13.32
CA SER A 68 -13.77 -6.76 -12.33
C SER A 68 -13.69 -6.01 -10.98
N ILE A 69 -12.60 -5.30 -10.74
CA ILE A 69 -12.37 -4.50 -9.51
C ILE A 69 -12.89 -3.08 -9.68
N GLY A 70 -13.08 -2.62 -10.91
CA GLY A 70 -13.70 -1.33 -11.17
C GLY A 70 -15.21 -1.34 -10.89
N GLY A 71 -15.73 -0.23 -10.34
CA GLY A 71 -17.15 -0.03 -10.14
C GLY A 71 -17.57 0.12 -8.68
N ARG A 72 -18.88 0.33 -8.48
CA ARG A 72 -19.47 0.45 -7.14
C ARG A 72 -19.32 -0.85 -6.35
N ASN A 73 -19.11 -0.75 -5.04
CA ASN A 73 -18.99 -1.88 -4.12
C ASN A 73 -17.79 -2.79 -4.42
N LYS A 74 -16.70 -2.22 -4.89
CA LYS A 74 -15.42 -2.89 -5.08
C LYS A 74 -14.31 -2.15 -4.33
N GLY A 75 -13.30 -2.89 -3.93
CA GLY A 75 -12.18 -2.36 -3.16
C GLY A 75 -12.48 -2.21 -1.68
N ILE A 76 -11.88 -1.25 -1.04
CA ILE A 76 -12.06 -0.95 0.39
C ILE A 76 -12.99 0.25 0.52
N GLN A 77 -14.08 0.09 1.27
CA GLN A 77 -15.03 1.16 1.52
C GLN A 77 -14.42 2.17 2.50
N GLY A 78 -14.27 3.42 2.04
CA GLY A 78 -13.72 4.50 2.85
C GLY A 78 -14.64 4.92 4.00
N HIS A 79 -14.03 5.42 5.08
CA HIS A 79 -14.72 5.95 6.24
C HIS A 79 -13.87 7.02 6.94
N GLN A 80 -14.44 8.20 7.20
CA GLN A 80 -13.81 9.27 7.98
C GLN A 80 -12.30 9.46 7.70
N ASN A 81 -11.97 9.99 6.54
CA ASN A 81 -10.59 10.28 6.12
C ASN A 81 -9.66 9.05 6.05
N SER A 82 -10.18 7.84 5.81
CA SER A 82 -9.38 6.61 5.75
C SER A 82 -8.62 6.39 4.43
N CYS A 83 -8.76 7.26 3.45
CA CYS A 83 -8.27 7.06 2.08
C CYS A 83 -6.76 6.71 2.01
N TYR A 84 -5.94 7.27 2.89
CA TYR A 84 -4.51 6.98 2.99
C TYR A 84 -4.25 5.50 3.35
N LEU A 85 -5.01 4.97 4.29
CA LEU A 85 -4.92 3.59 4.75
C LEU A 85 -5.55 2.64 3.74
N ASP A 86 -6.74 2.98 3.22
CA ASP A 86 -7.47 2.17 2.25
C ASP A 86 -6.64 1.95 0.98
N ALA A 87 -6.05 3.02 0.44
CA ALA A 87 -5.20 2.94 -0.75
C ALA A 87 -3.91 2.15 -0.49
N THR A 88 -3.30 2.31 0.69
CA THR A 88 -2.09 1.57 1.07
C THR A 88 -2.37 0.08 1.19
N LEU A 89 -3.40 -0.33 1.93
CA LEU A 89 -3.76 -1.74 2.10
C LEU A 89 -4.20 -2.37 0.78
N PHE A 90 -4.97 -1.65 -0.03
CA PHE A 90 -5.36 -2.11 -1.35
C PHE A 90 -4.14 -2.38 -2.23
N SER A 91 -3.18 -1.46 -2.27
CA SER A 91 -1.95 -1.60 -3.07
C SER A 91 -1.06 -2.75 -2.59
N MET A 92 -0.96 -2.95 -1.27
CA MET A 92 -0.13 -4.01 -0.70
C MET A 92 -0.68 -5.40 -0.97
N PHE A 93 -2.00 -5.59 -0.96
CA PHE A 93 -2.56 -6.95 -0.86
C PHE A 93 -3.44 -7.39 -2.03
N THR A 94 -3.90 -6.48 -2.90
CA THR A 94 -4.84 -6.86 -3.96
C THR A 94 -4.18 -7.64 -5.09
N PHE A 95 -3.02 -7.18 -5.56
CA PHE A 95 -2.38 -7.67 -6.80
C PHE A 95 -1.05 -8.37 -6.58
N THR A 96 -0.65 -8.58 -5.35
CA THR A 96 0.64 -9.19 -5.02
C THR A 96 0.54 -9.99 -3.74
N SER A 97 1.32 -11.05 -3.63
CA SER A 97 1.48 -11.86 -2.42
C SER A 97 2.76 -11.54 -1.65
N VAL A 98 3.53 -10.55 -2.10
CA VAL A 98 4.85 -10.24 -1.54
C VAL A 98 4.80 -9.86 -0.05
N PHE A 99 3.67 -9.33 0.40
CA PHE A 99 3.45 -8.98 1.81
C PHE A 99 2.73 -10.07 2.62
N ASP A 100 2.39 -11.21 2.01
CA ASP A 100 1.60 -12.25 2.69
C ASP A 100 2.31 -12.84 3.90
N SER A 101 3.65 -12.89 3.87
CA SER A 101 4.44 -13.34 5.02
C SER A 101 4.14 -12.58 6.31
N LEU A 102 3.73 -11.31 6.21
CA LEU A 102 3.35 -10.48 7.36
C LEU A 102 2.09 -11.02 8.07
N LEU A 103 1.19 -11.63 7.29
CA LEU A 103 -0.09 -12.15 7.77
C LEU A 103 0.06 -13.50 8.50
N TYR A 104 1.26 -14.09 8.47
CA TYR A 104 1.55 -15.40 9.06
C TYR A 104 2.74 -15.41 10.00
N ARG A 105 3.45 -14.28 10.14
CA ARG A 105 4.59 -14.19 11.04
C ARG A 105 4.15 -14.50 12.48
N PRO A 106 4.78 -15.47 13.15
CA PRO A 106 4.50 -15.74 14.54
C PRO A 106 4.80 -14.52 15.42
N ARG A 107 4.04 -14.35 16.48
CA ARG A 107 4.29 -13.30 17.48
C ARG A 107 5.65 -13.50 18.13
N ALA A 108 6.41 -12.42 18.24
CA ALA A 108 7.67 -12.35 18.97
C ALA A 108 7.48 -11.61 20.32
N ALA A 109 8.41 -11.81 21.24
CA ALA A 109 8.36 -11.14 22.56
C ALA A 109 8.46 -9.60 22.46
N SER A 110 9.06 -9.08 21.38
CA SER A 110 9.19 -7.64 21.14
C SER A 110 7.97 -7.02 20.46
N ASP A 111 6.96 -7.80 20.08
CA ASP A 111 5.79 -7.27 19.39
C ASP A 111 4.87 -6.49 20.32
N ILE A 112 4.03 -5.65 19.73
CA ILE A 112 3.00 -4.90 20.45
C ILE A 112 2.03 -5.85 21.17
N SER A 113 1.41 -5.37 22.24
CA SER A 113 0.62 -6.21 23.14
C SER A 113 -0.52 -6.99 22.49
N ARG A 114 -1.14 -6.43 21.44
CA ARG A 114 -2.28 -7.01 20.72
C ARG A 114 -1.92 -7.39 19.29
N TYR A 115 -0.68 -7.78 19.05
CA TYR A 115 -0.17 -8.12 17.71
C TYR A 115 -1.06 -9.14 16.98
N ASP A 116 -1.44 -10.23 17.68
CA ASP A 116 -2.26 -11.30 17.09
C ASP A 116 -3.64 -10.80 16.65
N GLU A 117 -4.22 -9.85 17.38
CA GLU A 117 -5.51 -9.26 17.03
C GLU A 117 -5.40 -8.37 15.78
N VAL A 118 -4.33 -7.57 15.70
CA VAL A 118 -4.07 -6.74 14.51
C VAL A 118 -3.82 -7.63 13.31
N GLN A 119 -2.97 -8.66 13.44
CA GLN A 119 -2.66 -9.58 12.35
C GLN A 119 -3.90 -10.34 11.88
N THR A 120 -4.72 -10.83 12.81
CA THR A 120 -5.97 -11.53 12.50
C THR A 120 -6.97 -10.60 11.83
N CYS A 121 -7.16 -9.39 12.35
CA CYS A 121 -8.04 -8.39 11.73
C CYS A 121 -7.57 -8.04 10.32
N LEU A 122 -6.28 -7.76 10.14
CA LEU A 122 -5.71 -7.47 8.82
C LEU A 122 -5.91 -8.64 7.85
N LYS A 123 -5.61 -9.86 8.27
CA LYS A 123 -5.71 -11.06 7.44
C LYS A 123 -7.16 -11.43 7.12
N GLU A 124 -7.99 -11.63 8.15
CA GLU A 124 -9.28 -12.30 8.00
C GLU A 124 -10.46 -11.35 7.76
N GLU A 125 -10.31 -10.08 8.14
CA GLU A 125 -11.37 -9.08 8.00
C GLU A 125 -11.10 -8.08 6.86
N ILE A 126 -9.84 -7.99 6.37
CA ILE A 126 -9.47 -7.08 5.28
C ILE A 126 -8.93 -7.84 4.07
N VAL A 127 -7.77 -8.51 4.19
CA VAL A 127 -7.09 -9.10 3.03
C VAL A 127 -7.89 -10.26 2.43
N ASN A 128 -8.37 -11.18 3.24
CA ASN A 128 -9.13 -12.33 2.75
C ASN A 128 -10.46 -11.92 2.08
N PRO A 129 -11.31 -11.04 2.67
CA PRO A 129 -12.50 -10.53 1.98
C PRO A 129 -12.16 -9.75 0.71
N LEU A 130 -11.10 -8.94 0.73
CA LEU A 130 -10.66 -8.18 -0.43
C LEU A 130 -10.32 -9.10 -1.61
N ARG A 131 -9.62 -10.20 -1.37
CA ARG A 131 -9.23 -11.16 -2.40
C ARG A 131 -10.38 -12.09 -2.82
N LYS A 132 -11.26 -12.48 -1.89
CA LYS A 132 -12.35 -13.41 -2.15
C LYS A 132 -13.56 -12.75 -2.79
N SER A 133 -13.94 -11.56 -2.27
CA SER A 133 -15.19 -10.87 -2.64
C SER A 133 -14.93 -9.55 -3.34
N LEU A 134 -13.67 -9.14 -3.46
CA LEU A 134 -13.24 -7.86 -4.01
C LEU A 134 -13.84 -6.64 -3.28
N PHE A 135 -14.29 -6.82 -2.03
CA PHE A 135 -14.92 -5.78 -1.24
C PHE A 135 -14.63 -5.95 0.25
N VAL A 136 -14.31 -4.82 0.90
CA VAL A 136 -14.16 -4.70 2.35
C VAL A 136 -15.03 -3.55 2.84
N ARG A 137 -15.94 -3.83 3.77
CA ARG A 137 -16.82 -2.83 4.35
C ARG A 137 -16.10 -1.95 5.37
N ALA A 138 -16.50 -0.71 5.49
CA ALA A 138 -15.85 0.30 6.32
C ALA A 138 -15.77 -0.07 7.81
N ASP A 139 -16.71 -0.84 8.36
CA ASP A 139 -16.65 -1.31 9.75
C ASP A 139 -15.41 -2.17 10.04
N ARG A 140 -14.93 -2.94 9.05
CA ARG A 140 -13.69 -3.73 9.15
C ARG A 140 -12.47 -2.82 9.22
N VAL A 141 -12.47 -1.80 8.37
CA VAL A 141 -11.43 -0.76 8.38
C VAL A 141 -11.42 0.01 9.70
N MET A 142 -12.59 0.41 10.20
CA MET A 142 -12.72 1.08 11.49
C MET A 142 -12.14 0.25 12.64
N LYS A 143 -12.41 -1.06 12.66
CA LYS A 143 -11.86 -1.96 13.67
C LYS A 143 -10.34 -1.97 13.63
N LEU A 144 -9.75 -2.11 12.45
CA LEU A 144 -8.29 -2.06 12.28
C LEU A 144 -7.73 -0.71 12.74
N ARG A 145 -8.34 0.41 12.32
CA ARG A 145 -7.93 1.77 12.73
C ARG A 145 -7.94 1.95 14.24
N THR A 146 -9.00 1.49 14.91
CA THR A 146 -9.12 1.55 16.37
C THR A 146 -8.03 0.73 17.06
N LEU A 147 -7.72 -0.46 16.54
CA LEU A 147 -6.62 -1.28 17.06
C LEU A 147 -5.28 -0.54 16.88
N LEU A 148 -4.99 -0.04 15.70
CA LEU A 148 -3.74 0.65 15.39
C LEU A 148 -3.58 1.95 16.20
N ASP A 149 -4.62 2.76 16.32
CA ASP A 149 -4.61 4.02 17.08
C ASP A 149 -4.29 3.79 18.57
N SER A 150 -4.75 2.66 19.11
CA SER A 150 -4.48 2.29 20.50
C SER A 150 -3.06 1.77 20.75
N LEU A 151 -2.36 1.29 19.70
CA LEU A 151 -1.15 0.49 19.83
C LEU A 151 0.09 1.11 19.18
N SER A 152 -0.09 2.05 18.24
CA SER A 152 1.00 2.73 17.55
C SER A 152 1.24 4.13 18.12
N ASP A 153 2.38 4.72 17.78
CA ASP A 153 2.68 6.11 18.13
C ASP A 153 1.92 7.11 17.24
N VAL A 154 1.39 6.65 16.12
CA VAL A 154 0.55 7.46 15.22
C VAL A 154 -0.86 7.54 15.80
N LYS A 155 -1.24 8.72 16.28
CA LYS A 155 -2.58 8.99 16.83
C LYS A 155 -3.49 9.65 15.80
N GLY A 156 -4.80 9.55 16.04
CA GLY A 156 -5.83 10.11 15.17
C GLY A 156 -6.11 9.26 13.93
N LEU A 157 -5.74 7.99 13.96
CA LEU A 157 -6.02 7.06 12.86
C LEU A 157 -7.52 6.82 12.67
N THR A 158 -8.34 7.10 13.68
CA THR A 158 -9.79 6.83 13.63
C THR A 158 -10.58 7.87 12.86
N ASP A 159 -10.10 9.13 12.78
CA ASP A 159 -10.87 10.25 12.25
C ASP A 159 -10.05 11.28 11.47
N GLN A 160 -8.73 11.36 11.69
CA GLN A 160 -7.89 12.36 11.05
C GLN A 160 -7.36 11.87 9.70
N GLU A 161 -7.13 12.84 8.81
CA GLU A 161 -6.35 12.62 7.60
C GLU A 161 -4.88 12.46 7.98
N LYS A 162 -4.20 11.48 7.36
CA LYS A 162 -2.79 11.18 7.58
C LYS A 162 -2.05 11.05 6.26
N ASP A 163 -0.73 11.21 6.33
CA ASP A 163 0.12 10.90 5.18
C ASP A 163 0.22 9.36 5.00
N PRO A 164 0.03 8.85 3.79
CA PRO A 164 0.23 7.43 3.50
C PRO A 164 1.61 6.90 3.90
N GLU A 165 2.65 7.75 3.84
CA GLU A 165 4.00 7.37 4.24
C GLU A 165 4.08 7.17 5.75
N GLU A 166 3.52 8.09 6.55
CA GLU A 166 3.48 7.97 8.00
C GLU A 166 2.77 6.68 8.43
N PHE A 167 1.64 6.38 7.80
CA PHE A 167 0.89 5.15 8.06
C PHE A 167 1.68 3.90 7.67
N LEU A 168 2.24 3.87 6.45
CA LEU A 168 3.00 2.72 5.95
C LEU A 168 4.23 2.46 6.83
N SER A 169 4.97 3.50 7.17
CA SER A 169 6.15 3.40 8.05
C SER A 169 5.77 2.86 9.42
N SER A 170 4.71 3.36 10.04
CA SER A 170 4.22 2.86 11.33
C SER A 170 3.78 1.39 11.22
N LEU A 171 3.00 1.03 10.19
CA LEU A 171 2.55 -0.34 9.99
C LEU A 171 3.74 -1.31 9.87
N LEU A 172 4.71 -0.99 9.03
CA LEU A 172 5.84 -1.87 8.76
C LEU A 172 6.83 -1.95 9.93
N THR A 173 7.15 -0.80 10.56
CA THR A 173 8.22 -0.75 11.57
C THR A 173 7.73 -1.03 12.99
N GLN A 174 6.63 -0.41 13.40
CA GLN A 174 6.15 -0.48 14.78
C GLN A 174 5.23 -1.66 15.01
N VAL A 175 4.28 -1.87 14.08
CA VAL A 175 3.23 -2.87 14.25
C VAL A 175 3.69 -4.24 13.79
N MET A 176 4.08 -4.35 12.50
CA MET A 176 4.42 -5.65 11.90
C MET A 176 5.88 -6.04 12.07
N LYS A 177 6.75 -5.12 12.54
CA LYS A 177 8.19 -5.38 12.79
C LYS A 177 8.88 -6.04 11.59
N VAL A 178 8.65 -5.47 10.41
CA VAL A 178 9.19 -6.00 9.14
C VAL A 178 10.67 -5.64 9.03
N GLU A 179 11.48 -6.58 8.60
CA GLU A 179 12.86 -6.27 8.22
C GLU A 179 12.89 -5.31 7.01
N PRO A 180 13.81 -4.34 6.99
CA PRO A 180 13.91 -3.40 5.88
C PRO A 180 14.10 -4.11 4.53
N PHE A 181 13.37 -3.66 3.52
CA PHE A 181 13.43 -4.24 2.17
C PHE A 181 14.68 -3.82 1.41
N LEU A 182 15.16 -2.61 1.67
CA LEU A 182 16.25 -1.96 0.95
C LEU A 182 17.53 -1.98 1.79
N GLU A 183 18.63 -2.32 1.14
CA GLU A 183 19.97 -2.16 1.68
C GLU A 183 20.80 -1.35 0.67
N LEU A 184 21.24 -0.16 1.09
CA LEU A 184 21.98 0.77 0.27
C LEU A 184 23.48 0.49 0.36
N SER A 185 24.25 0.90 -0.64
CA SER A 185 25.72 0.78 -0.66
C SER A 185 26.39 1.54 0.50
N SER A 186 25.71 2.52 1.07
CA SER A 186 26.14 3.22 2.29
C SER A 186 26.03 2.39 3.57
N GLY A 187 25.38 1.21 3.51
CA GLY A 187 25.01 0.42 4.68
C GLY A 187 23.68 0.82 5.34
N GLN A 188 23.03 1.86 4.85
CA GLN A 188 21.70 2.25 5.31
C GLN A 188 20.66 1.24 4.85
N THR A 189 19.64 1.04 5.66
CA THR A 189 18.49 0.19 5.36
C THR A 189 17.20 1.00 5.42
N ALA A 190 16.21 0.65 4.60
CA ALA A 190 14.93 1.35 4.55
C ALA A 190 13.79 0.44 4.07
N HIS A 191 12.55 0.81 4.39
CA HIS A 191 11.36 0.11 3.88
C HIS A 191 10.89 0.71 2.55
N HIS A 192 11.16 1.98 2.31
CA HIS A 192 10.85 2.69 1.07
C HIS A 192 12.01 3.62 0.69
N TYR A 193 12.01 4.11 -0.53
CA TYR A 193 12.98 5.07 -1.02
C TYR A 193 12.26 6.31 -1.56
N GLN A 194 12.64 7.48 -1.07
CA GLN A 194 12.11 8.75 -1.55
C GLN A 194 12.88 9.17 -2.81
N LEU A 195 12.16 9.33 -3.92
CA LEU A 195 12.72 9.86 -5.15
C LEU A 195 12.84 11.38 -5.05
N ILE A 196 14.01 11.89 -5.42
CA ILE A 196 14.27 13.32 -5.51
C ILE A 196 14.16 13.73 -6.98
N VAL A 197 13.40 14.78 -7.26
CA VAL A 197 13.27 15.33 -8.62
C VAL A 197 14.04 16.62 -8.67
N GLU A 198 15.09 16.63 -9.49
CA GLU A 198 15.66 17.89 -9.98
C GLU A 198 14.92 18.24 -11.29
N LYS A 199 14.46 19.48 -11.40
CA LYS A 199 13.81 19.96 -12.62
C LYS A 199 14.83 19.95 -13.76
N ASP A 200 14.69 19.00 -14.68
CA ASP A 200 15.37 19.05 -15.96
C ASP A 200 14.45 19.74 -16.96
N PRO A 201 14.84 20.93 -17.50
CA PRO A 201 14.02 21.68 -18.44
C PRO A 201 13.78 20.91 -19.76
N ASN A 202 14.56 19.89 -20.05
CA ASN A 202 14.43 19.08 -21.25
C ASN A 202 13.44 17.91 -21.09
N ILE A 203 13.01 17.59 -19.88
CA ILE A 203 12.09 16.50 -19.59
C ILE A 203 10.74 17.10 -19.16
N ILE A 204 9.75 17.02 -20.06
CA ILE A 204 8.40 17.56 -19.81
C ILE A 204 7.65 16.68 -18.81
N VAL A 205 7.74 15.36 -18.99
CA VAL A 205 7.11 14.35 -18.09
C VAL A 205 8.12 13.24 -17.85
N PRO A 206 8.78 13.20 -16.68
CA PRO A 206 9.73 12.14 -16.38
C PRO A 206 9.02 10.81 -16.18
N THR A 207 9.65 9.75 -16.66
CA THR A 207 9.23 8.38 -16.31
C THR A 207 9.71 8.02 -14.91
N VAL A 208 9.13 6.96 -14.32
CA VAL A 208 9.63 6.43 -13.03
C VAL A 208 11.10 6.02 -13.13
N GLN A 209 11.53 5.49 -14.28
CA GLN A 209 12.93 5.14 -14.52
C GLN A 209 13.82 6.37 -14.52
N ASP A 210 13.42 7.45 -15.18
CA ASP A 210 14.19 8.70 -15.20
C ASP A 210 14.37 9.26 -13.78
N LEU A 211 13.30 9.24 -12.98
CA LEU A 211 13.35 9.69 -11.60
C LEU A 211 14.23 8.79 -10.73
N PHE A 212 14.16 7.49 -10.95
CA PHE A 212 15.00 6.52 -10.26
C PHE A 212 16.46 6.73 -10.62
N ASP A 213 16.80 6.82 -11.90
CA ASP A 213 18.15 7.04 -12.38
C ASP A 213 18.73 8.37 -11.88
N GLN A 214 17.95 9.45 -11.89
CA GLN A 214 18.35 10.74 -11.31
C GLN A 214 18.64 10.60 -9.82
N SER A 215 17.75 9.99 -9.04
CA SER A 215 17.91 9.86 -7.58
C SER A 215 19.13 9.04 -7.19
N PHE A 216 19.55 8.08 -8.02
CA PHE A 216 20.75 7.29 -7.83
C PHE A 216 21.99 7.87 -8.54
N ALA A 217 21.82 8.87 -9.41
CA ALA A 217 22.91 9.51 -10.16
C ALA A 217 23.38 10.84 -9.54
N THR A 218 22.49 11.58 -8.87
CA THR A 218 22.70 12.97 -8.42
C THR A 218 23.47 13.13 -7.11
N GLY A 219 24.10 12.11 -6.60
CA GLY A 219 25.11 12.32 -5.55
C GLY A 219 26.22 13.25 -6.09
N THR A 220 26.19 14.54 -5.69
CA THR A 220 27.30 15.50 -5.93
C THR A 220 28.54 15.01 -5.18
N GLY A 221 29.29 14.14 -5.82
CA GLY A 221 30.48 13.54 -5.24
C GLY A 221 30.64 12.09 -5.68
N THR A 222 31.78 11.53 -5.42
CA THR A 222 32.25 10.21 -5.83
C THR A 222 31.44 9.01 -5.28
N SER A 223 30.36 9.25 -4.56
CA SER A 223 29.56 8.21 -3.88
C SER A 223 28.12 8.20 -4.40
N ARG A 224 27.92 7.51 -5.52
CA ARG A 224 26.54 7.18 -5.96
C ARG A 224 25.94 6.16 -4.98
N VAL A 225 24.82 6.50 -4.36
CA VAL A 225 24.07 5.54 -3.56
C VAL A 225 23.49 4.48 -4.50
N LYS A 226 23.77 3.23 -4.24
CA LYS A 226 23.25 2.10 -5.03
C LYS A 226 22.54 1.13 -4.13
N LEU A 227 21.62 0.37 -4.68
CA LEU A 227 21.09 -0.81 -3.99
C LEU A 227 22.19 -1.86 -3.92
N ARG A 228 22.46 -2.38 -2.74
CA ARG A 228 23.47 -3.41 -2.51
C ARG A 228 23.08 -4.74 -3.12
N ARG A 229 21.77 -5.00 -3.12
CA ARG A 229 21.15 -6.18 -3.74
C ARG A 229 19.76 -5.83 -4.24
N ALA A 230 19.25 -6.63 -5.17
CA ALA A 230 17.87 -6.52 -5.61
C ALA A 230 16.92 -6.81 -4.44
N PRO A 231 16.05 -5.87 -4.06
CA PRO A 231 15.08 -6.11 -3.00
C PRO A 231 13.93 -7.00 -3.50
N SER A 232 13.29 -7.73 -2.59
CA SER A 232 12.06 -8.46 -2.90
C SER A 232 10.91 -7.51 -3.22
N VAL A 233 10.93 -6.33 -2.60
CA VAL A 233 9.95 -5.24 -2.74
C VAL A 233 10.71 -3.94 -2.88
N LEU A 234 10.31 -3.11 -3.84
CA LEU A 234 10.76 -1.74 -3.97
C LEU A 234 9.54 -0.82 -3.84
N ILE A 235 9.49 -0.07 -2.75
CA ILE A 235 8.47 0.95 -2.51
C ILE A 235 9.12 2.31 -2.79
N LEU A 236 8.55 3.05 -3.73
CA LEU A 236 9.03 4.37 -4.11
C LEU A 236 8.05 5.44 -3.61
N GLN A 237 8.56 6.39 -2.86
CA GLN A 237 7.83 7.61 -2.53
C GLN A 237 8.06 8.62 -3.64
N MET A 238 7.01 8.87 -4.40
CA MET A 238 7.06 9.81 -5.51
C MET A 238 7.00 11.25 -4.99
N PRO A 239 7.72 12.17 -5.61
CA PRO A 239 7.62 13.60 -5.29
C PRO A 239 6.21 14.11 -5.58
N ARG A 240 5.80 15.16 -4.88
CA ARG A 240 4.53 15.87 -5.07
C ARG A 240 4.70 17.02 -6.04
#